data_9bb0cf9736a2378d7853d7ebc530d0f0
#
_entry.id   9bb0cf9736a2378d7853d7ebc530d0f0
#
_cell.length_a   1.000
_cell.length_b   1.000
_cell.length_c   1.000
_cell.angle_alpha   90.00
_cell.angle_beta   90.00
_cell.angle_gamma   90.00
#
_symmetry.space_group_name_H-M   'P 1'
#
loop_
_entity.id
_entity.type
_entity.pdbx_description
1 polymer ?
#
loop_
_entity_poly.entity_id
_entity_poly.type
_entity_poly.pdbx_seq_one_letter_code
_entity_poly.pdbx_strand_id
1 'polypeptide(L)'
;PPSLSGIPYQNDTVLTAYSFTTNGSRTLKEGIEFTLGTKRIKALNTKITANGAWFRTEYMNSQPEYYRPGVMIDGKSYPYIGIYDKNDGSYYDSMITNLMLDTQIPKLGLIFSTSFQCMWFSGHKSMPDSKYPDSYMDKAGNIHPFDADAAANDAVLRHLIKDYTASLYQYQRTPFSMNLNLKVMKRLYRDKVSCSLYVNKIFDVTPDYHRNDALVRRSVT
;
A
#
# COMPACT_ATOMS: atom_id res chain seq x y z
N PRO A 1 6.64 -6.68 -46.28
CA PRO A 1 6.96 -8.03 -45.87
C PRO A 1 6.48 -9.01 -46.90
N PRO A 2 7.24 -10.09 -47.18
CA PRO A 2 6.85 -11.07 -48.15
C PRO A 2 5.53 -11.72 -47.72
N SER A 3 4.55 -11.77 -48.62
CA SER A 3 3.33 -12.52 -48.41
C SER A 3 3.69 -13.99 -48.25
N LEU A 4 3.39 -14.58 -47.10
CA LEU A 4 3.42 -16.03 -46.96
C LEU A 4 2.27 -16.63 -47.78
N SER A 5 2.61 -17.17 -48.97
CA SER A 5 1.76 -18.08 -49.72
C SER A 5 0.29 -17.66 -49.91
N GLY A 6 0.04 -16.52 -50.59
CA GLY A 6 -1.32 -16.18 -51.02
C GLY A 6 -2.35 -15.83 -49.95
N ILE A 7 -1.93 -15.72 -48.68
CA ILE A 7 -2.80 -15.25 -47.60
C ILE A 7 -2.97 -13.73 -47.77
N PRO A 8 -4.18 -13.21 -47.89
CA PRO A 8 -4.41 -11.78 -48.01
C PRO A 8 -3.99 -11.11 -46.70
N TYR A 9 -3.15 -10.07 -46.76
CA TYR A 9 -2.77 -9.27 -45.62
C TYR A 9 -3.22 -7.82 -45.82
N GLN A 10 -3.52 -7.16 -44.72
CA GLN A 10 -3.86 -5.76 -44.69
C GLN A 10 -2.80 -5.00 -43.86
N ASN A 11 -2.31 -3.90 -44.40
CA ASN A 11 -1.44 -2.99 -43.65
C ASN A 11 -2.28 -2.22 -42.62
N ASP A 12 -1.84 -2.23 -41.38
CA ASP A 12 -2.47 -1.46 -40.32
C ASP A 12 -1.41 -0.63 -39.58
N THR A 13 -1.74 0.61 -39.27
CA THR A 13 -0.93 1.46 -38.38
C THR A 13 -1.31 1.15 -36.94
N VAL A 14 -0.37 0.63 -36.18
CA VAL A 14 -0.58 0.27 -34.78
C VAL A 14 0.03 1.32 -33.88
N LEU A 15 -0.78 1.95 -33.06
CA LEU A 15 -0.30 2.76 -31.93
C LEU A 15 0.24 1.82 -30.86
N THR A 16 1.47 2.04 -30.39
CA THR A 16 2.09 1.25 -29.35
C THR A 16 2.49 2.17 -28.21
N ALA A 17 1.99 1.89 -27.00
CA ALA A 17 2.49 2.47 -25.79
C ALA A 17 3.62 1.59 -25.23
N TYR A 18 4.72 2.20 -24.79
CA TYR A 18 5.81 1.51 -24.13
C TYR A 18 6.20 2.27 -22.87
N SER A 19 6.72 1.54 -21.88
CA SER A 19 7.19 2.11 -20.63
C SER A 19 8.67 2.48 -20.75
N PHE A 20 9.03 3.62 -20.22
CA PHE A 20 10.44 4.03 -20.05
C PHE A 20 10.63 4.63 -18.66
N THR A 21 11.81 4.46 -18.09
CA THR A 21 12.14 5.00 -16.78
C THR A 21 12.40 6.49 -16.86
N THR A 22 11.72 7.25 -16.02
CA THR A 22 11.88 8.71 -15.93
C THR A 22 11.80 9.16 -14.47
N ASN A 23 12.22 10.37 -14.17
CA ASN A 23 12.12 11.00 -12.85
C ASN A 23 10.74 11.65 -12.63
N GLY A 24 9.70 11.05 -13.16
CA GLY A 24 8.35 11.59 -13.16
C GLY A 24 7.54 11.34 -11.88
N SER A 25 8.09 10.69 -10.85
CA SER A 25 7.35 10.41 -9.62
C SER A 25 7.62 11.43 -8.52
N ARG A 26 6.58 11.74 -7.75
CA ARG A 26 6.65 12.57 -6.54
C ARG A 26 6.20 11.73 -5.35
N THR A 27 6.98 11.78 -4.27
CA THR A 27 6.60 11.18 -3.00
C THR A 27 6.60 12.26 -1.93
N LEU A 28 5.47 12.42 -1.25
CA LEU A 28 5.34 13.24 -0.05
C LEU A 28 5.27 12.30 1.16
N LYS A 29 6.14 12.54 2.14
CA LYS A 29 6.13 11.81 3.41
C LYS A 29 6.01 12.80 4.55
N GLU A 30 5.03 12.59 5.41
CA GLU A 30 4.78 13.38 6.61
C GLU A 30 4.64 12.45 7.79
N GLY A 31 5.06 12.89 8.98
CA GLY A 31 4.89 12.07 10.16
C GLY A 31 5.36 12.73 11.43
N ILE A 32 4.98 12.11 12.53
CA ILE A 32 5.41 12.47 13.88
C ILE A 32 5.92 11.21 14.56
N GLU A 33 7.11 11.29 15.10
CA GLU A 33 7.70 10.23 15.92
C GLU A 33 7.98 10.76 17.31
N PHE A 34 7.79 9.91 18.31
CA PHE A 34 8.14 10.24 19.69
C PHE A 34 8.76 9.06 20.39
N THR A 35 9.64 9.36 21.33
CA THR A 35 10.19 8.39 22.28
C THR A 35 10.24 9.02 23.66
N LEU A 36 9.57 8.38 24.61
CA LEU A 36 9.54 8.77 26.01
C LEU A 36 10.17 7.66 26.85
N GLY A 37 11.08 8.00 27.73
CA GLY A 37 11.74 7.05 28.61
C GLY A 37 11.82 7.56 30.03
N THR A 38 11.55 6.69 31.00
CA THR A 38 11.78 7.01 32.43
C THR A 38 13.15 6.54 32.89
N LYS A 39 13.71 7.20 33.92
CA LYS A 39 14.70 6.55 34.75
C LYS A 39 14.04 5.37 35.46
N ARG A 40 14.84 4.40 35.92
CA ARG A 40 14.28 3.28 36.68
C ARG A 40 13.55 3.77 37.93
N ILE A 41 12.27 3.48 38.03
CA ILE A 41 11.39 3.82 39.14
C ILE A 41 11.77 2.90 40.30
N LYS A 42 12.39 3.45 41.33
CA LYS A 42 12.96 2.66 42.45
C LYS A 42 11.94 1.77 43.16
N ALA A 43 10.71 2.27 43.36
CA ALA A 43 9.64 1.52 44.03
C ALA A 43 9.24 0.24 43.32
N LEU A 44 9.28 0.26 41.98
CA LEU A 44 8.86 -0.86 41.13
C LEU A 44 10.04 -1.59 40.49
N ASN A 45 11.25 -1.05 40.62
CA ASN A 45 12.43 -1.49 39.88
C ASN A 45 12.23 -1.60 38.37
N THR A 46 11.36 -0.75 37.83
CA THR A 46 10.90 -0.79 36.46
C THR A 46 11.34 0.44 35.67
N LYS A 47 11.87 0.25 34.49
CA LYS A 47 12.06 1.27 33.47
C LYS A 47 10.92 1.19 32.49
N ILE A 48 10.30 2.31 32.14
CA ILE A 48 9.24 2.42 31.15
C ILE A 48 9.81 3.14 29.94
N THR A 49 9.57 2.58 28.78
CA THR A 49 9.88 3.24 27.50
C THR A 49 8.65 3.14 26.61
N ALA A 50 8.18 4.29 26.13
CA ALA A 50 7.09 4.37 25.17
C ALA A 50 7.63 5.05 23.91
N ASN A 51 7.36 4.46 22.76
CA ASN A 51 7.64 5.08 21.49
C ASN A 51 6.44 4.93 20.55
N GLY A 52 6.35 5.80 19.57
CA GLY A 52 5.32 5.72 18.60
C GLY A 52 5.65 6.56 17.38
N ALA A 53 5.01 6.20 16.28
CA ALA A 53 5.09 6.91 15.04
C ALA A 53 3.71 6.95 14.37
N TRP A 54 3.35 8.11 13.90
CA TRP A 54 2.33 8.28 12.89
C TRP A 54 2.99 8.80 11.63
N PHE A 55 2.69 8.20 10.50
CA PHE A 55 3.20 8.66 9.22
C PHE A 55 2.17 8.49 8.11
N ARG A 56 2.29 9.36 7.15
CA ARG A 56 1.53 9.43 5.93
C ARG A 56 2.48 9.47 4.75
N THR A 57 2.22 8.69 3.73
CA THR A 57 2.96 8.71 2.48
C THR A 57 1.98 8.84 1.33
N GLU A 58 2.23 9.79 0.46
CA GLU A 58 1.49 9.99 -0.77
C GLU A 58 2.49 9.88 -1.93
N TYR A 59 2.23 8.94 -2.80
CA TYR A 59 2.97 8.74 -4.04
C TYR A 59 2.09 9.16 -5.21
N MET A 60 2.63 9.96 -6.11
CA MET A 60 1.93 10.40 -7.32
C MET A 60 2.91 10.34 -8.49
N ASN A 61 2.44 9.84 -9.62
CA ASN A 61 3.13 10.01 -10.88
C ASN A 61 2.83 11.42 -11.43
N SER A 62 3.85 12.13 -11.88
CA SER A 62 3.73 13.47 -12.50
C SER A 62 3.57 13.41 -14.01
N GLN A 63 3.65 12.22 -14.60
CA GLN A 63 3.50 11.99 -16.02
C GLN A 63 2.13 11.38 -16.31
N PRO A 64 1.50 11.72 -17.42
CA PRO A 64 0.25 11.10 -17.83
C PRO A 64 0.45 9.61 -18.13
N GLU A 65 -0.56 8.82 -17.82
CA GLU A 65 -0.62 7.42 -18.21
C GLU A 65 -1.23 7.30 -19.61
N TYR A 66 -0.57 6.57 -20.50
CA TYR A 66 -1.05 6.27 -21.84
C TYR A 66 -1.61 4.86 -21.86
N TYR A 67 -2.89 4.72 -22.15
CA TYR A 67 -3.56 3.44 -22.18
C TYR A 67 -4.16 3.14 -23.53
N ARG A 68 -3.80 1.97 -24.10
CA ARG A 68 -4.42 1.43 -25.31
C ARG A 68 -5.20 0.17 -24.96
N PRO A 69 -6.53 0.13 -25.19
CA PRO A 69 -7.31 -1.09 -25.05
C PRO A 69 -6.79 -2.21 -25.95
N GLY A 70 -6.81 -3.44 -25.44
CA GLY A 70 -6.41 -4.64 -26.18
C GLY A 70 -7.47 -5.17 -27.14
N VAL A 71 -8.42 -4.34 -27.56
CA VAL A 71 -9.54 -4.74 -28.46
C VAL A 71 -9.24 -4.43 -29.91
N MET A 72 -9.85 -5.18 -30.82
CA MET A 72 -9.82 -4.92 -32.25
C MET A 72 -11.19 -4.35 -32.70
N ILE A 73 -11.14 -3.36 -33.56
CA ILE A 73 -12.32 -2.76 -34.18
C ILE A 73 -12.29 -3.08 -35.69
N ASP A 74 -13.31 -3.76 -36.16
CA ASP A 74 -13.45 -4.18 -37.57
C ASP A 74 -12.20 -4.91 -38.13
N GLY A 75 -11.62 -5.80 -37.28
CA GLY A 75 -10.43 -6.56 -37.67
C GLY A 75 -9.13 -5.78 -37.68
N LYS A 76 -9.13 -4.51 -37.25
CA LYS A 76 -7.95 -3.64 -37.11
C LYS A 76 -7.61 -3.38 -35.67
N SER A 77 -6.35 -3.00 -35.42
CA SER A 77 -5.92 -2.56 -34.10
C SER A 77 -6.71 -1.35 -33.64
N TYR A 78 -6.92 -1.28 -32.31
CA TYR A 78 -7.64 -0.15 -31.71
C TYR A 78 -7.03 1.20 -32.11
N PRO A 79 -7.86 2.17 -32.56
CA PRO A 79 -7.37 3.36 -33.26
C PRO A 79 -6.89 4.49 -32.35
N TYR A 80 -7.13 4.41 -31.02
CA TYR A 80 -6.85 5.48 -30.09
C TYR A 80 -5.96 5.05 -28.91
N ILE A 81 -5.28 6.02 -28.30
CA ILE A 81 -4.63 5.91 -26.99
C ILE A 81 -5.27 6.91 -26.05
N GLY A 82 -5.82 6.46 -24.93
CA GLY A 82 -6.29 7.34 -23.86
C GLY A 82 -5.13 7.92 -23.08
N ILE A 83 -5.24 9.20 -22.73
CA ILE A 83 -4.26 9.96 -21.93
C ILE A 83 -4.95 10.32 -20.62
N TYR A 84 -4.42 9.76 -19.51
CA TYR A 84 -4.95 9.97 -18.15
C TYR A 84 -3.94 10.77 -17.36
N ASP A 85 -4.28 12.01 -17.02
CA ASP A 85 -3.40 12.86 -16.26
C ASP A 85 -3.45 12.46 -14.77
N LYS A 86 -2.27 12.31 -14.16
CA LYS A 86 -2.09 12.02 -12.72
C LYS A 86 -2.87 10.80 -12.19
N ASN A 87 -3.08 9.81 -13.03
CA ASN A 87 -3.95 8.67 -12.75
C ASN A 87 -3.21 7.47 -12.13
N ASP A 88 -2.01 7.65 -11.65
CA ASP A 88 -1.21 6.63 -10.99
C ASP A 88 -0.69 7.18 -9.66
N GLY A 89 -0.84 6.38 -8.63
CA GLY A 89 -0.38 6.75 -7.31
C GLY A 89 -0.94 5.87 -6.19
N SER A 90 -0.54 6.21 -4.98
CA SER A 90 -1.06 5.57 -3.78
C SER A 90 -0.94 6.49 -2.56
N TYR A 91 -1.87 6.31 -1.65
CA TYR A 91 -1.89 6.93 -0.35
C TYR A 91 -1.78 5.85 0.73
N TYR A 92 -0.91 6.06 1.68
CA TYR A 92 -0.71 5.18 2.82
C TYR A 92 -0.57 6.00 4.10
N ASP A 93 -1.25 5.59 5.17
CA ASP A 93 -1.04 6.13 6.50
C ASP A 93 -1.05 5.03 7.56
N SER A 94 -0.34 5.24 8.65
CA SER A 94 -0.24 4.26 9.72
C SER A 94 0.11 4.93 11.05
N MET A 95 -0.43 4.40 12.12
CA MET A 95 -0.06 4.80 13.48
C MET A 95 0.26 3.57 14.32
N ILE A 96 1.48 3.53 14.84
CA ILE A 96 2.02 2.43 15.63
C ILE A 96 2.56 3.00 16.94
N THR A 97 2.33 2.31 18.06
CA THR A 97 2.96 2.62 19.35
C THR A 97 3.46 1.36 20.01
N ASN A 98 4.56 1.49 20.76
CA ASN A 98 5.12 0.43 21.58
C ASN A 98 5.32 0.95 23.00
N LEU A 99 4.93 0.13 23.96
CA LEU A 99 5.19 0.34 25.38
C LEU A 99 6.05 -0.81 25.90
N MET A 100 7.23 -0.51 26.40
CA MET A 100 8.14 -1.49 26.98
C MET A 100 8.32 -1.25 28.47
N LEU A 101 8.15 -2.30 29.26
CA LEU A 101 8.36 -2.33 30.70
C LEU A 101 9.53 -3.26 30.99
N ASP A 102 10.58 -2.76 31.58
CA ASP A 102 11.76 -3.53 32.00
C ASP A 102 11.86 -3.54 33.51
N THR A 103 11.38 -4.60 34.15
CA THR A 103 11.29 -4.78 35.58
C THR A 103 12.38 -5.73 36.05
N GLN A 104 13.18 -5.29 37.01
CA GLN A 104 14.25 -6.10 37.63
C GLN A 104 13.88 -6.52 39.02
N ILE A 105 14.15 -7.79 39.35
CA ILE A 105 14.05 -8.35 40.68
C ILE A 105 15.47 -8.76 41.13
N PRO A 106 16.27 -7.83 41.66
CA PRO A 106 17.70 -8.07 41.93
C PRO A 106 17.93 -9.25 42.88
N LYS A 107 17.09 -9.40 43.90
CA LYS A 107 17.19 -10.49 44.89
C LYS A 107 17.13 -11.87 44.24
N LEU A 108 16.40 -12.00 43.14
CA LEU A 108 16.23 -13.25 42.41
C LEU A 108 17.10 -13.33 41.14
N GLY A 109 17.80 -12.26 40.79
CA GLY A 109 18.55 -12.15 39.53
C GLY A 109 17.65 -12.29 38.30
N LEU A 110 16.38 -11.84 38.41
CA LEU A 110 15.40 -11.94 37.35
C LEU A 110 15.16 -10.58 36.68
N ILE A 111 14.95 -10.61 35.37
CA ILE A 111 14.55 -9.44 34.59
C ILE A 111 13.34 -9.85 33.75
N PHE A 112 12.26 -9.09 33.86
CA PHE A 112 11.07 -9.20 33.06
C PHE A 112 11.02 -8.02 32.08
N SER A 113 11.04 -8.30 30.79
CA SER A 113 10.83 -7.30 29.76
C SER A 113 9.50 -7.59 29.06
N THR A 114 8.54 -6.72 29.28
CA THR A 114 7.19 -6.81 28.70
C THR A 114 7.07 -5.78 27.60
N SER A 115 6.56 -6.18 26.43
CA SER A 115 6.38 -5.28 25.30
C SER A 115 4.95 -5.38 24.76
N PHE A 116 4.26 -4.25 24.81
CA PHE A 116 2.97 -4.04 24.15
C PHE A 116 3.23 -3.35 22.83
N GLN A 117 2.79 -3.96 21.74
CA GLN A 117 2.89 -3.38 20.41
C GLN A 117 1.47 -3.14 19.88
N CYS A 118 1.15 -1.90 19.60
CA CYS A 118 -0.17 -1.48 19.14
C CYS A 118 -0.05 -0.88 17.75
N MET A 119 -0.78 -1.42 16.80
CA MET A 119 -1.10 -0.76 15.53
C MET A 119 -2.51 -0.17 15.67
N TRP A 120 -2.61 1.14 15.73
CA TRP A 120 -3.89 1.84 15.87
C TRP A 120 -4.70 1.78 14.59
N PHE A 121 -4.02 1.90 13.49
CA PHE A 121 -4.56 1.72 12.15
C PHE A 121 -3.43 1.62 11.13
N SER A 122 -3.75 1.03 9.99
CA SER A 122 -2.98 1.13 8.76
C SER A 122 -3.96 1.29 7.61
N GLY A 123 -3.83 2.36 6.86
CA GLY A 123 -4.70 2.71 5.77
C GLY A 123 -3.98 2.71 4.44
N HIS A 124 -4.68 2.33 3.39
CA HIS A 124 -4.19 2.35 2.03
C HIS A 124 -5.31 2.74 1.07
N LYS A 125 -4.96 3.55 0.09
CA LYS A 125 -5.82 3.89 -1.05
C LYS A 125 -4.96 3.86 -2.30
N SER A 126 -5.39 3.14 -3.33
CA SER A 126 -4.83 3.31 -4.67
C SER A 126 -5.47 4.53 -5.32
N MET A 127 -4.68 5.29 -6.03
CA MET A 127 -5.15 6.43 -6.80
C MET A 127 -5.08 6.03 -8.27
N PRO A 128 -6.22 5.88 -8.95
CA PRO A 128 -6.58 6.93 -9.87
C PRO A 128 -7.84 7.67 -9.41
N ASP A 129 -7.91 8.94 -9.76
CA ASP A 129 -9.07 9.77 -9.41
C ASP A 129 -10.21 9.60 -10.43
N SER A 130 -9.93 9.12 -11.64
CA SER A 130 -10.89 8.98 -12.72
C SER A 130 -10.73 7.70 -13.53
N LYS A 131 -11.83 7.09 -13.92
CA LYS A 131 -11.88 6.03 -14.93
C LYS A 131 -11.87 6.55 -16.36
N TYR A 132 -12.03 7.85 -16.52
CA TYR A 132 -12.09 8.53 -17.81
C TYR A 132 -10.72 9.13 -18.14
N PRO A 133 -10.27 9.06 -19.42
CA PRO A 133 -9.10 9.84 -19.83
C PRO A 133 -9.46 11.33 -19.91
N ASP A 134 -8.47 12.19 -19.78
CA ASP A 134 -8.60 13.62 -20.01
C ASP A 134 -8.68 13.95 -21.50
N SER A 135 -7.97 13.17 -22.28
CA SER A 135 -7.90 13.28 -23.74
C SER A 135 -7.53 11.94 -24.38
N TYR A 136 -7.61 11.87 -25.68
CA TYR A 136 -7.14 10.70 -26.43
C TYR A 136 -6.38 11.12 -27.70
N MET A 137 -5.47 10.27 -28.15
CA MET A 137 -4.65 10.48 -29.33
C MET A 137 -5.08 9.50 -30.44
N ASP A 138 -5.24 10.01 -31.66
CA ASP A 138 -5.53 9.23 -32.85
C ASP A 138 -4.26 8.65 -33.52
N LYS A 139 -4.45 7.83 -34.58
CA LYS A 139 -3.33 7.24 -35.36
C LYS A 139 -2.46 8.25 -36.12
N ALA A 140 -2.94 9.47 -36.29
CA ALA A 140 -2.17 10.57 -36.90
C ALA A 140 -1.36 11.37 -35.87
N GLY A 141 -1.58 11.09 -34.55
CA GLY A 141 -0.91 11.81 -33.47
C GLY A 141 -1.65 13.04 -32.98
N ASN A 142 -2.88 13.29 -33.46
CA ASN A 142 -3.68 14.42 -32.98
C ASN A 142 -4.31 14.09 -31.62
N ILE A 143 -4.32 15.07 -30.72
CA ILE A 143 -4.92 14.95 -29.40
C ILE A 143 -6.31 15.57 -29.43
N HIS A 144 -7.30 14.82 -28.95
CA HIS A 144 -8.70 15.21 -28.88
C HIS A 144 -9.16 15.22 -27.43
N PRO A 145 -9.96 16.19 -27.00
CA PRO A 145 -10.57 16.17 -25.65
C PRO A 145 -11.53 14.98 -25.55
N PHE A 146 -11.60 14.38 -24.37
CA PHE A 146 -12.51 13.25 -24.12
C PHE A 146 -13.78 13.75 -23.46
N ASP A 147 -14.92 13.43 -24.08
CA ASP A 147 -16.24 13.66 -23.53
C ASP A 147 -16.82 12.34 -23.03
N ALA A 148 -16.99 12.22 -21.72
CA ALA A 148 -17.42 10.97 -21.06
C ALA A 148 -18.86 10.56 -21.47
N ASP A 149 -19.76 11.52 -21.63
CA ASP A 149 -21.17 11.26 -21.96
C ASP A 149 -21.31 10.83 -23.43
N ALA A 150 -20.60 11.50 -24.33
CA ALA A 150 -20.56 11.13 -25.74
C ALA A 150 -19.87 9.77 -25.92
N ALA A 151 -18.75 9.53 -25.25
CA ALA A 151 -17.98 8.30 -25.34
C ALA A 151 -18.71 7.07 -24.80
N ALA A 152 -19.58 7.20 -23.80
CA ALA A 152 -20.37 6.08 -23.27
C ALA A 152 -21.29 5.45 -24.33
N ASN A 153 -21.76 6.25 -25.30
CA ASN A 153 -22.61 5.83 -26.40
C ASN A 153 -21.85 5.53 -27.69
N ASP A 154 -20.55 5.84 -27.76
CA ASP A 154 -19.70 5.57 -28.91
C ASP A 154 -19.14 4.15 -28.86
N ALA A 155 -19.31 3.38 -29.95
CA ALA A 155 -18.88 1.98 -30.02
C ALA A 155 -17.36 1.80 -29.88
N VAL A 156 -16.57 2.82 -30.18
CA VAL A 156 -15.12 2.80 -30.16
C VAL A 156 -14.60 3.49 -28.90
N LEU A 157 -14.98 4.74 -28.65
CA LEU A 157 -14.44 5.54 -27.53
C LEU A 157 -14.78 4.96 -26.16
N ARG A 158 -15.90 4.24 -26.01
CA ARG A 158 -16.26 3.59 -24.74
C ARG A 158 -15.18 2.65 -24.19
N HIS A 159 -14.35 2.07 -25.05
CA HIS A 159 -13.25 1.19 -24.63
C HIS A 159 -12.09 1.93 -23.98
N LEU A 160 -12.03 3.25 -24.06
CA LEU A 160 -11.11 4.07 -23.29
C LEU A 160 -11.58 4.30 -21.85
N ILE A 161 -12.83 4.00 -21.53
CA ILE A 161 -13.33 4.07 -20.16
C ILE A 161 -12.80 2.85 -19.40
N LYS A 162 -11.95 3.07 -18.40
CA LYS A 162 -11.40 1.98 -17.61
C LYS A 162 -12.47 1.40 -16.69
N ASP A 163 -12.55 0.08 -16.64
CA ASP A 163 -13.45 -0.63 -15.73
C ASP A 163 -12.76 -0.80 -14.37
N TYR A 164 -12.98 0.15 -13.49
CA TYR A 164 -12.46 0.09 -12.13
C TYR A 164 -13.53 -0.40 -11.16
N THR A 165 -13.20 -1.44 -10.42
CA THR A 165 -13.99 -1.81 -9.25
C THR A 165 -13.81 -0.74 -8.18
N ALA A 166 -14.87 -0.01 -7.86
CA ALA A 166 -14.81 1.14 -6.94
C ALA A 166 -14.16 0.81 -5.59
N SER A 167 -14.36 -0.42 -5.09
CA SER A 167 -13.76 -0.89 -3.84
C SER A 167 -12.23 -0.91 -3.84
N LEU A 168 -11.57 -1.04 -5.00
CA LEU A 168 -10.09 -1.01 -5.10
C LEU A 168 -9.51 0.38 -4.84
N TYR A 169 -10.30 1.43 -5.08
CA TYR A 169 -9.87 2.82 -4.99
C TYR A 169 -10.42 3.56 -3.78
N GLN A 170 -11.25 2.87 -2.99
CA GLN A 170 -11.68 3.37 -1.70
C GLN A 170 -10.55 3.26 -0.67
N TYR A 171 -10.49 4.25 0.23
CA TYR A 171 -9.60 4.17 1.36
C TYR A 171 -9.97 2.99 2.26
N GLN A 172 -9.05 2.07 2.41
CA GLN A 172 -9.22 0.86 3.19
C GLN A 172 -8.37 0.92 4.43
N ARG A 173 -9.00 0.73 5.56
CA ARG A 173 -8.37 0.83 6.86
C ARG A 173 -8.34 -0.52 7.56
N THR A 174 -7.15 -0.96 7.93
CA THR A 174 -6.96 -2.06 8.87
C THR A 174 -7.25 -1.54 10.28
N PRO A 175 -8.12 -2.19 11.06
CA PRO A 175 -8.46 -1.75 12.40
C PRO A 175 -7.33 -1.95 13.40
N PHE A 176 -7.55 -1.45 14.62
CA PHE A 176 -6.65 -1.64 15.75
C PHE A 176 -6.24 -3.09 15.93
N SER A 177 -4.95 -3.30 16.17
CA SER A 177 -4.41 -4.59 16.60
C SER A 177 -3.35 -4.38 17.68
N MET A 178 -3.25 -5.33 18.59
CA MET A 178 -2.30 -5.27 19.69
C MET A 178 -1.75 -6.66 19.99
N ASN A 179 -0.48 -6.73 20.30
CA ASN A 179 0.14 -7.94 20.84
C ASN A 179 0.97 -7.64 22.08
N LEU A 180 1.08 -8.66 22.93
CA LEU A 180 1.85 -8.64 24.16
C LEU A 180 2.93 -9.71 24.08
N ASN A 181 4.17 -9.30 24.26
CA ASN A 181 5.33 -10.19 24.32
C ASN A 181 6.00 -10.09 25.69
N LEU A 182 6.57 -11.19 26.17
CA LEU A 182 7.27 -11.29 27.42
C LEU A 182 8.63 -11.98 27.23
N LYS A 183 9.65 -11.36 27.77
CA LYS A 183 10.95 -11.98 27.94
C LYS A 183 11.25 -12.08 29.44
N VAL A 184 11.58 -13.28 29.89
CA VAL A 184 12.08 -13.51 31.25
C VAL A 184 13.56 -13.91 31.17
N MET A 185 14.42 -13.15 31.81
CA MET A 185 15.85 -13.43 31.86
C MET A 185 16.26 -13.73 33.30
N LYS A 186 16.97 -14.83 33.49
CA LYS A 186 17.62 -15.20 34.75
C LYS A 186 19.12 -15.03 34.64
N ARG A 187 19.71 -14.28 35.56
CA ARG A 187 21.15 -14.16 35.70
C ARG A 187 21.68 -15.18 36.71
N LEU A 188 22.74 -15.86 36.35
CA LEU A 188 23.35 -16.94 37.11
C LEU A 188 24.86 -16.65 37.33
N TYR A 189 25.46 -17.31 38.28
CA TYR A 189 26.89 -17.24 38.56
C TYR A 189 27.44 -15.81 38.63
N ARG A 190 26.83 -14.96 39.45
CA ARG A 190 27.21 -13.54 39.60
C ARG A 190 27.31 -12.80 38.28
N ASP A 191 26.24 -12.92 37.49
CA ASP A 191 26.06 -12.31 36.15
C ASP A 191 26.97 -12.82 35.03
N LYS A 192 27.71 -13.92 35.24
CA LYS A 192 28.56 -14.52 34.21
C LYS A 192 27.78 -15.33 33.18
N VAL A 193 26.59 -15.83 33.53
CA VAL A 193 25.72 -16.62 32.69
C VAL A 193 24.31 -16.04 32.75
N SER A 194 23.62 -15.99 31.62
CA SER A 194 22.21 -15.61 31.57
C SER A 194 21.42 -16.63 30.74
N CYS A 195 20.22 -16.95 31.23
CA CYS A 195 19.24 -17.77 30.51
C CYS A 195 18.01 -16.92 30.23
N SER A 196 17.48 -16.95 29.02
CA SER A 196 16.31 -16.15 28.62
C SER A 196 15.23 -17.02 28.00
N LEU A 197 14.01 -16.83 28.47
CA LEU A 197 12.80 -17.39 27.90
C LEU A 197 12.03 -16.26 27.21
N TYR A 198 11.63 -16.48 25.96
CA TYR A 198 10.80 -15.56 25.18
C TYR A 198 9.44 -16.19 24.95
N VAL A 199 8.39 -15.45 25.25
CA VAL A 199 7.02 -15.82 24.95
C VAL A 199 6.42 -14.69 24.11
N ASN A 200 6.18 -14.97 22.85
CA ASN A 200 5.60 -14.01 21.94
C ASN A 200 4.08 -14.20 21.86
N LYS A 201 3.37 -13.11 21.67
CA LYS A 201 1.90 -13.11 21.50
C LYS A 201 1.16 -13.81 22.64
N ILE A 202 1.56 -13.57 23.90
CA ILE A 202 0.80 -14.05 25.07
C ILE A 202 -0.65 -13.59 24.99
N PHE A 203 -0.84 -12.40 24.46
CA PHE A 203 -2.11 -11.80 24.17
C PHE A 203 -2.04 -11.15 22.80
N ASP A 204 -3.01 -11.46 21.94
CA ASP A 204 -3.11 -10.94 20.59
C ASP A 204 -4.54 -10.53 20.28
N VAL A 205 -4.73 -9.25 19.95
CA VAL A 205 -6.01 -8.70 19.48
C VAL A 205 -5.84 -8.32 18.03
N THR A 206 -6.37 -9.15 17.16
CA THR A 206 -6.35 -8.94 15.71
C THR A 206 -7.76 -9.16 15.16
N PRO A 207 -8.65 -8.15 15.26
CA PRO A 207 -10.03 -8.30 14.83
C PRO A 207 -10.13 -8.56 13.33
N ASP A 208 -11.10 -9.33 12.93
CA ASP A 208 -11.51 -9.48 11.55
C ASP A 208 -11.96 -8.13 10.98
N TYR A 209 -11.75 -7.90 9.71
CA TYR A 209 -12.17 -6.68 9.04
C TYR A 209 -12.55 -6.94 7.57
N HIS A 210 -13.29 -6.02 6.97
CA HIS A 210 -13.63 -6.09 5.56
C HIS A 210 -12.62 -5.32 4.72
N ARG A 211 -12.23 -5.92 3.62
CA ARG A 211 -11.40 -5.30 2.58
C ARG A 211 -11.95 -5.68 1.21
N ASN A 212 -12.24 -4.68 0.38
CA ASN A 212 -12.87 -4.89 -0.94
C ASN A 212 -14.14 -5.76 -0.84
N ASP A 213 -15.02 -5.44 0.12
CA ASP A 213 -16.25 -6.17 0.43
C ASP A 213 -16.06 -7.64 0.85
N ALA A 214 -14.83 -8.11 0.96
CA ALA A 214 -14.49 -9.44 1.46
C ALA A 214 -14.09 -9.39 2.94
N LEU A 215 -14.58 -10.36 3.72
CA LEU A 215 -14.17 -10.55 5.11
C LEU A 215 -12.75 -11.10 5.17
N VAL A 216 -11.84 -10.32 5.72
CA VAL A 216 -10.48 -10.76 6.04
C VAL A 216 -10.46 -11.29 7.47
N ARG A 217 -10.39 -12.60 7.60
CA ARG A 217 -10.23 -13.26 8.89
C ARG A 217 -8.75 -13.32 9.25
N ARG A 218 -8.44 -12.88 10.45
CA ARG A 218 -7.10 -13.01 11.01
C ARG A 218 -7.12 -14.17 11.99
N SER A 219 -6.77 -15.36 11.54
CA SER A 219 -6.61 -16.49 12.48
C SER A 219 -5.36 -16.27 13.32
N VAL A 220 -5.50 -16.34 14.63
CA VAL A 220 -4.38 -16.48 15.55
C VAL A 220 -3.98 -17.96 15.49
N THR A 221 -2.83 -18.24 14.89
CA THR A 221 -2.19 -19.57 14.96
C THR A 221 -1.17 -19.60 16.08
#